data_1790511fc1b4a54f89b2af76e66ab1d3
#
_entry.id   1790511fc1b4a54f89b2af76e66ab1d3
#
_cell.length_a   1.000
_cell.length_b   1.000
_cell.length_c   1.000
_cell.angle_alpha   90.00
_cell.angle_beta   90.00
_cell.angle_gamma   90.00
#
_symmetry.space_group_name_H-M   'P 1'
#
loop_
_entity.id
_entity.type
_entity.pdbx_description
1 polymer ?
#
loop_
_entity_poly.entity_id
_entity_poly.type
_entity_poly.pdbx_seq_one_letter_code
_entity_poly.pdbx_strand_id
1 'polypeptide(L)'
;ARLTVNGQEAAWKLVENSVGRPMLSVSVPASSGEEITIDVNWEGELLTVPVSIDAYPSARVREAGPVSFIAMEQGQMKWWAPVEQPVAGSCKQTIPAGDFKAVDSAKCTPVDMQKVFNANVTDIFRNEYLSPRSPYTTLQLPKQGIGEWCHPLKTAGIDDTGLRAAVREGVLETKLGIPFRTPAAGHNIAFTSLWDNYPDSLQIPLAGKASRAYLLMAGSTNHMQCHIENGVIRVYYEDGTCDTLPLVNPDNWPPIEQIFFEDGQAFNRHAPSLYRLRLKTGELSNNFGEELGFTGVSREVDGGAAVLLEMPLNAKKKLSRLVLETLSNEVVIGIMGITLQQ
;
A
#
# COMPACT_ATOMS: atom_id res chain seq x y z
N ALA A 1 33.86 -3.83 12.45
CA ALA A 1 34.94 -3.95 11.45
C ALA A 1 36.15 -3.13 11.89
N ARG A 2 37.31 -3.61 11.55
CA ARG A 2 38.59 -2.89 11.70
C ARG A 2 39.18 -2.68 10.32
N LEU A 3 39.59 -1.47 9.98
CA LEU A 3 40.14 -1.12 8.70
C LEU A 3 41.56 -0.54 8.89
N THR A 4 42.54 -1.10 8.15
CA THR A 4 43.88 -0.55 8.12
C THR A 4 44.26 -0.16 6.71
N VAL A 5 45.11 0.88 6.57
CA VAL A 5 45.66 1.33 5.32
C VAL A 5 47.19 1.27 5.47
N ASN A 6 47.87 0.50 4.63
CA ASN A 6 49.30 0.26 4.71
C ASN A 6 49.75 -0.21 6.12
N GLY A 7 48.85 -1.03 6.77
CA GLY A 7 49.10 -1.55 8.11
C GLY A 7 48.79 -0.59 9.26
N GLN A 8 48.41 0.64 9.00
CA GLN A 8 47.99 1.62 10.02
C GLN A 8 46.48 1.72 10.11
N GLU A 9 45.93 1.81 11.32
CA GLU A 9 44.51 1.96 11.50
C GLU A 9 43.97 3.27 10.91
N ALA A 10 42.96 3.18 10.10
CA ALA A 10 42.34 4.31 9.41
C ALA A 10 40.89 4.51 9.80
N ALA A 11 40.49 5.77 9.88
CA ALA A 11 39.10 6.12 10.12
C ALA A 11 38.26 5.82 8.88
N TRP A 12 37.13 5.19 9.10
CA TRP A 12 36.17 4.83 8.06
C TRP A 12 34.76 5.12 8.51
N LYS A 13 33.83 5.22 7.59
CA LYS A 13 32.40 5.32 7.84
C LYS A 13 31.62 4.42 6.91
N LEU A 14 30.46 3.97 7.36
CA LEU A 14 29.51 3.32 6.47
C LEU A 14 28.87 4.37 5.57
N VAL A 15 28.68 4.01 4.31
CA VAL A 15 27.93 4.86 3.37
C VAL A 15 26.46 4.71 3.68
N GLU A 16 25.83 5.80 4.10
CA GLU A 16 24.40 5.85 4.28
C GLU A 16 23.68 5.62 2.95
N ASN A 17 22.58 4.90 2.99
CA ASN A 17 21.76 4.57 1.81
C ASN A 17 22.43 3.62 0.78
N SER A 18 23.45 2.87 1.16
CA SER A 18 23.94 1.80 0.29
C SER A 18 22.90 0.68 0.17
N VAL A 19 22.61 0.28 -1.08
CA VAL A 19 21.62 -0.77 -1.38
C VAL A 19 22.34 -2.04 -1.85
N GLY A 20 21.94 -3.18 -1.31
CA GLY A 20 22.42 -4.50 -1.72
C GLY A 20 23.78 -4.91 -1.14
N ARG A 21 24.69 -3.99 -0.91
CA ARG A 21 25.98 -4.25 -0.26
C ARG A 21 26.33 -3.11 0.69
N PRO A 22 26.78 -3.38 1.92
CA PRO A 22 27.31 -2.35 2.77
C PRO A 22 28.59 -1.78 2.13
N MET A 23 28.63 -0.47 1.99
CA MET A 23 29.82 0.20 1.46
C MET A 23 30.54 0.93 2.58
N LEU A 24 31.86 0.81 2.59
CA LEU A 24 32.71 1.58 3.48
C LEU A 24 33.34 2.75 2.70
N SER A 25 33.38 3.89 3.32
CA SER A 25 34.11 5.04 2.82
C SER A 25 35.33 5.27 3.72
N VAL A 26 36.50 5.27 3.12
CA VAL A 26 37.77 5.63 3.74
C VAL A 26 38.43 6.68 2.88
N SER A 27 39.00 7.71 3.51
CA SER A 27 39.79 8.75 2.80
C SER A 27 41.27 8.55 3.13
N VAL A 28 42.05 8.35 2.10
CA VAL A 28 43.49 8.10 2.21
C VAL A 28 44.21 9.12 1.35
N PRO A 29 45.14 9.89 1.92
CA PRO A 29 46.04 10.70 1.11
C PRO A 29 46.96 9.77 0.31
N ALA A 30 47.07 9.99 -0.99
CA ALA A 30 47.89 9.17 -1.88
C ALA A 30 48.59 10.04 -2.89
N SER A 31 49.83 9.62 -3.26
CA SER A 31 50.60 10.20 -4.35
C SER A 31 50.43 9.38 -5.64
N SER A 32 50.59 10.03 -6.78
CA SER A 32 50.48 9.34 -8.06
C SER A 32 51.53 8.21 -8.18
N GLY A 33 51.07 6.98 -8.45
CA GLY A 33 51.90 5.80 -8.56
C GLY A 33 52.19 5.08 -7.23
N GLU A 34 51.64 5.53 -6.13
CA GLU A 34 51.76 4.87 -4.84
C GLU A 34 50.82 3.66 -4.75
N GLU A 35 51.31 2.53 -4.32
CA GLU A 35 50.51 1.34 -4.02
C GLU A 35 49.93 1.43 -2.63
N ILE A 36 48.63 1.30 -2.52
CA ILE A 36 47.92 1.36 -1.25
C ILE A 36 47.27 0.02 -0.95
N THR A 37 47.60 -0.53 0.19
CA THR A 37 46.97 -1.76 0.71
C THR A 37 45.92 -1.40 1.74
N ILE A 38 44.69 -1.84 1.51
CA ILE A 38 43.57 -1.65 2.45
C ILE A 38 43.14 -3.02 2.94
N ASP A 39 43.28 -3.24 4.27
CA ASP A 39 42.84 -4.46 4.90
C ASP A 39 41.56 -4.18 5.71
N VAL A 40 40.53 -4.97 5.46
CA VAL A 40 39.24 -4.87 6.18
C VAL A 40 38.98 -6.17 6.93
N ASN A 41 38.99 -6.10 8.25
CA ASN A 41 38.68 -7.23 9.10
C ASN A 41 37.27 -7.11 9.70
N TRP A 42 36.47 -8.13 9.48
CA TRP A 42 35.11 -8.22 10.01
C TRP A 42 35.05 -9.21 11.16
N GLU A 43 34.34 -8.83 12.22
CA GLU A 43 33.94 -9.74 13.26
C GLU A 43 32.48 -10.14 13.01
N GLY A 44 32.19 -11.43 12.98
CA GLY A 44 30.87 -11.98 12.76
C GLY A 44 30.89 -13.30 12.01
N GLU A 45 29.78 -13.97 11.97
CA GLU A 45 29.60 -15.22 11.23
C GLU A 45 29.36 -14.94 9.73
N LEU A 46 29.85 -15.83 8.88
CA LEU A 46 29.56 -15.81 7.45
C LEU A 46 28.06 -16.08 7.24
N LEU A 47 27.37 -15.15 6.62
CA LEU A 47 25.98 -15.35 6.23
C LEU A 47 25.89 -16.25 5.00
N THR A 48 25.14 -17.31 5.14
CA THR A 48 24.81 -18.19 4.03
C THR A 48 23.61 -17.62 3.29
N VAL A 49 23.81 -17.09 2.11
CA VAL A 49 22.71 -16.61 1.24
C VAL A 49 22.25 -17.78 0.38
N PRO A 50 20.96 -18.05 0.26
CA PRO A 50 20.46 -19.08 -0.65
C PRO A 50 20.82 -18.75 -2.09
N VAL A 51 21.16 -19.79 -2.87
CA VAL A 51 21.66 -19.66 -4.25
C VAL A 51 20.59 -19.16 -5.21
N SER A 52 19.33 -19.42 -4.92
CA SER A 52 18.18 -18.94 -5.70
C SER A 52 16.95 -18.78 -4.83
N ILE A 53 16.13 -17.83 -5.17
CA ILE A 53 14.82 -17.58 -4.53
C ILE A 53 13.83 -17.35 -5.65
N ASP A 54 12.75 -18.14 -5.67
CA ASP A 54 11.63 -17.89 -6.55
C ASP A 54 10.72 -16.85 -5.91
N ALA A 55 10.68 -15.67 -6.49
CA ALA A 55 9.83 -14.58 -6.03
C ALA A 55 9.30 -13.78 -7.22
N TYR A 56 8.08 -13.30 -7.12
CA TYR A 56 7.56 -12.34 -8.09
C TYR A 56 8.29 -11.00 -7.96
N PRO A 57 8.45 -10.25 -9.05
CA PRO A 57 8.96 -8.89 -8.97
C PRO A 57 8.16 -8.08 -7.94
N SER A 58 8.84 -7.36 -7.08
CA SER A 58 8.27 -6.58 -5.97
C SER A 58 7.68 -7.39 -4.80
N ALA A 59 7.70 -8.72 -4.84
CA ALA A 59 7.30 -9.52 -3.69
C ALA A 59 8.33 -9.40 -2.57
N ARG A 60 7.87 -9.18 -1.34
CA ARG A 60 8.72 -9.36 -0.16
C ARG A 60 8.93 -10.85 0.05
N VAL A 61 10.16 -11.30 -0.07
CA VAL A 61 10.51 -12.70 0.19
C VAL A 61 10.47 -12.95 1.69
N ARG A 62 9.42 -13.63 2.17
CA ARG A 62 9.20 -13.85 3.60
C ARG A 62 9.56 -15.24 4.10
N GLU A 63 9.73 -16.22 3.21
CA GLU A 63 9.77 -17.63 3.62
C GLU A 63 10.99 -18.44 3.16
N ALA A 64 11.87 -17.88 2.38
CA ALA A 64 12.97 -18.64 1.77
C ALA A 64 14.27 -18.58 2.57
N GLY A 65 14.27 -18.95 3.84
CA GLY A 65 15.49 -19.03 4.62
C GLY A 65 16.15 -17.66 4.90
N PRO A 66 17.37 -17.59 5.39
CA PRO A 66 18.02 -16.35 5.76
C PRO A 66 18.47 -15.56 4.52
N VAL A 67 17.54 -14.88 3.85
CA VAL A 67 17.89 -13.86 2.88
C VAL A 67 18.20 -12.59 3.64
N SER A 68 19.45 -12.24 3.69
CA SER A 68 19.89 -11.02 4.34
C SER A 68 19.89 -9.89 3.32
N PHE A 69 18.96 -8.97 3.47
CA PHE A 69 19.11 -7.65 2.89
C PHE A 69 19.92 -6.80 3.87
N ILE A 70 20.96 -6.19 3.39
CA ILE A 70 21.75 -5.24 4.16
C ILE A 70 21.28 -3.86 3.75
N ALA A 71 20.75 -3.12 4.69
CA ALA A 71 20.39 -1.73 4.50
C ALA A 71 21.02 -0.85 5.57
N MET A 72 21.43 0.33 5.18
CA MET A 72 21.83 1.37 6.11
C MET A 72 20.60 2.19 6.49
N GLU A 73 20.27 2.19 7.76
CA GLU A 73 19.20 3.01 8.28
C GLU A 73 19.74 3.84 9.44
N GLN A 74 19.65 5.14 9.31
CA GLN A 74 20.13 6.12 10.32
C GLN A 74 21.59 5.90 10.76
N GLY A 75 22.48 5.61 9.81
CA GLY A 75 23.90 5.39 10.09
C GLY A 75 24.22 4.05 10.77
N GLN A 76 23.24 3.17 10.91
CA GLN A 76 23.45 1.82 11.42
C GLN A 76 23.19 0.78 10.35
N MET A 77 24.07 -0.20 10.25
CA MET A 77 23.86 -1.37 9.41
C MET A 77 22.76 -2.23 10.06
N LYS A 78 21.63 -2.33 9.40
CA LYS A 78 20.57 -3.27 9.78
C LYS A 78 20.59 -4.45 8.84
N TRP A 79 20.67 -5.61 9.42
CA TRP A 79 20.49 -6.87 8.74
C TRP A 79 19.01 -7.15 8.68
N TRP A 80 18.46 -7.19 7.50
CA TRP A 80 17.14 -7.72 7.28
C TRP A 80 17.27 -9.21 7.03
N ALA A 81 17.19 -9.98 8.10
CA ALA A 81 16.79 -11.36 7.99
C ALA A 81 15.26 -11.37 7.97
N PRO A 82 14.62 -11.80 6.88
CA PRO A 82 13.16 -11.92 6.86
C PRO A 82 12.62 -12.88 7.91
N VAL A 83 13.48 -13.63 8.56
CA VAL A 83 13.18 -14.69 9.51
C VAL A 83 13.28 -14.27 10.99
N GLU A 84 13.93 -13.15 11.30
CA GLU A 84 14.24 -12.81 12.69
C GLU A 84 13.33 -11.79 13.35
N GLN A 85 12.25 -11.44 12.76
CA GLN A 85 11.13 -11.14 13.61
C GLN A 85 10.28 -12.42 13.65
N PRO A 86 10.32 -13.18 14.73
CA PRO A 86 9.13 -13.90 15.09
C PRO A 86 8.11 -12.80 15.30
N VAL A 87 7.43 -12.40 14.24
CA VAL A 87 6.10 -11.91 14.41
C VAL A 87 5.47 -13.02 15.23
N ALA A 88 5.25 -12.74 16.51
CA ALA A 88 4.66 -13.73 17.38
C ALA A 88 3.33 -14.12 16.75
N GLY A 89 3.32 -15.17 15.96
CA GLY A 89 2.21 -15.60 15.13
C GLY A 89 2.42 -15.38 13.63
N SER A 90 1.90 -16.28 12.85
CA SER A 90 1.87 -16.19 11.39
C SER A 90 0.83 -15.19 10.92
N CYS A 91 1.20 -14.32 9.97
CA CYS A 91 0.20 -13.57 9.21
C CYS A 91 -0.50 -14.52 8.23
N LYS A 92 -1.81 -14.52 8.27
CA LYS A 92 -2.64 -15.27 7.33
C LYS A 92 -3.07 -14.34 6.21
N GLN A 93 -2.84 -14.75 4.97
CA GLN A 93 -3.36 -14.05 3.81
C GLN A 93 -4.86 -14.35 3.67
N THR A 94 -5.66 -13.31 3.51
CA THR A 94 -7.09 -13.42 3.24
C THR A 94 -7.40 -12.84 1.88
N ILE A 95 -8.24 -13.54 1.13
CA ILE A 95 -8.74 -13.06 -0.17
C ILE A 95 -10.14 -12.49 0.08
N PRO A 96 -10.43 -11.25 -0.31
CA PRO A 96 -11.75 -10.68 -0.11
C PRO A 96 -12.78 -11.45 -0.94
N ALA A 97 -13.93 -11.71 -0.34
CA ALA A 97 -15.09 -12.17 -1.06
C ALA A 97 -15.67 -10.99 -1.87
N GLY A 98 -15.74 -11.13 -3.18
CA GLY A 98 -16.24 -10.05 -4.05
C GLY A 98 -17.75 -9.86 -4.03
N ASP A 99 -18.50 -10.82 -3.53
CA ASP A 99 -19.96 -10.80 -3.49
C ASP A 99 -20.46 -11.04 -2.05
N PHE A 100 -20.35 -10.01 -1.23
CA PHE A 100 -20.87 -10.07 0.14
C PHE A 100 -22.31 -9.53 0.22
N LYS A 101 -23.11 -10.18 1.07
CA LYS A 101 -24.51 -9.85 1.26
C LYS A 101 -24.68 -8.65 2.18
N ALA A 102 -25.88 -8.08 2.15
CA ALA A 102 -26.26 -7.07 3.13
C ALA A 102 -26.10 -7.61 4.56
N VAL A 103 -25.62 -6.76 5.44
CA VAL A 103 -25.31 -7.09 6.83
C VAL A 103 -26.29 -6.40 7.78
N ASP A 104 -26.38 -6.93 8.99
CA ASP A 104 -27.10 -6.30 10.07
C ASP A 104 -26.26 -5.15 10.63
N SER A 105 -26.69 -3.92 10.38
CA SER A 105 -25.96 -2.71 10.82
C SER A 105 -25.80 -2.63 12.35
N ALA A 106 -26.69 -3.26 13.12
CA ALA A 106 -26.58 -3.32 14.58
C ALA A 106 -25.34 -4.10 15.06
N LYS A 107 -24.77 -4.95 14.22
CA LYS A 107 -23.51 -5.68 14.48
C LYS A 107 -22.28 -4.98 13.95
N CYS A 108 -22.45 -3.83 13.34
CA CYS A 108 -21.40 -3.05 12.70
C CYS A 108 -21.00 -1.86 13.56
N THR A 109 -19.69 -1.70 13.77
CA THR A 109 -19.13 -0.58 14.53
C THR A 109 -18.16 0.18 13.63
N PRO A 110 -18.50 1.38 13.16
CA PRO A 110 -17.60 2.20 12.37
C PRO A 110 -16.47 2.76 13.25
N VAL A 111 -15.24 2.68 12.73
CA VAL A 111 -14.03 3.16 13.39
C VAL A 111 -13.90 4.67 13.18
N ASP A 112 -13.55 5.40 14.24
CA ASP A 112 -13.24 6.83 14.14
C ASP A 112 -11.83 7.02 13.58
N MET A 113 -11.76 7.56 12.37
CA MET A 113 -10.52 7.83 11.66
C MET A 113 -10.19 9.32 11.53
N GLN A 114 -10.94 10.21 12.17
CA GLN A 114 -10.82 11.65 11.97
C GLN A 114 -9.38 12.17 12.20
N LYS A 115 -8.65 11.59 13.15
CA LYS A 115 -7.26 11.98 13.46
C LYS A 115 -6.23 11.42 12.46
N VAL A 116 -6.63 10.50 11.61
CA VAL A 116 -5.75 9.83 10.64
C VAL A 116 -5.91 10.42 9.25
N PHE A 117 -7.06 11.02 8.95
CA PHE A 117 -7.29 11.66 7.65
C PHE A 117 -6.27 12.79 7.41
N ASN A 118 -5.60 12.73 6.26
CA ASN A 118 -4.53 13.65 5.89
C ASN A 118 -4.81 14.45 4.61
N ALA A 119 -5.92 14.15 3.90
CA ALA A 119 -6.28 14.81 2.65
C ALA A 119 -7.79 14.80 2.38
N ASN A 120 -8.23 15.57 1.39
CA ASN A 120 -9.51 15.36 0.73
C ASN A 120 -9.31 14.37 -0.43
N VAL A 121 -10.25 13.48 -0.65
CA VAL A 121 -10.19 12.54 -1.77
C VAL A 121 -10.11 13.25 -3.12
N THR A 122 -10.68 14.45 -3.22
CA THR A 122 -10.68 15.28 -4.43
C THR A 122 -9.29 15.83 -4.79
N ASP A 123 -8.33 15.76 -3.88
CA ASP A 123 -7.00 16.35 -4.09
C ASP A 123 -6.04 15.41 -4.79
N ILE A 124 -6.40 14.12 -4.95
CA ILE A 124 -5.51 13.09 -5.49
C ILE A 124 -4.84 13.46 -6.81
N PHE A 125 -5.55 14.12 -7.73
CA PHE A 125 -5.01 14.55 -9.03
C PHE A 125 -4.72 16.05 -9.11
N ARG A 126 -4.97 16.79 -8.04
CA ARG A 126 -4.69 18.23 -7.94
C ARG A 126 -3.37 18.53 -7.26
N ASN A 127 -2.87 17.56 -6.50
CA ASN A 127 -1.59 17.70 -5.81
C ASN A 127 -0.44 17.75 -6.80
N GLU A 128 0.50 18.64 -6.52
CA GLU A 128 1.83 18.56 -7.09
C GLU A 128 2.64 17.58 -6.24
N TYR A 129 3.00 16.45 -6.81
CA TYR A 129 3.81 15.44 -6.12
C TYR A 129 5.28 15.86 -6.17
N LEU A 130 5.88 15.97 -4.99
CA LEU A 130 7.17 16.62 -4.81
C LEU A 130 8.33 15.77 -5.30
N SER A 131 8.51 14.58 -4.74
CA SER A 131 9.56 13.67 -5.15
C SER A 131 9.26 12.25 -4.68
N PRO A 132 9.75 11.22 -5.40
CA PRO A 132 9.73 9.86 -4.90
C PRO A 132 10.81 9.69 -3.82
N ARG A 133 10.53 8.90 -2.78
CA ARG A 133 11.50 8.57 -1.74
C ARG A 133 12.67 7.73 -2.25
N SER A 134 12.45 6.99 -3.33
CA SER A 134 13.49 6.22 -3.98
C SER A 134 14.17 7.07 -5.06
N PRO A 135 15.49 7.28 -5.00
CA PRO A 135 16.21 8.01 -6.03
C PRO A 135 16.26 7.26 -7.38
N TYR A 136 15.89 5.99 -7.38
CA TYR A 136 15.86 5.15 -8.58
C TYR A 136 14.48 5.05 -9.23
N THR A 137 13.48 5.71 -8.67
CA THR A 137 12.15 5.76 -9.28
C THR A 137 12.18 6.67 -10.49
N THR A 138 12.07 6.08 -11.67
CA THR A 138 12.01 6.79 -12.94
C THR A 138 10.57 6.98 -13.42
N LEU A 139 9.62 6.38 -12.73
CA LEU A 139 8.23 6.29 -13.09
C LEU A 139 7.47 7.50 -12.54
N GLN A 140 6.39 7.86 -13.19
CA GLN A 140 5.53 8.96 -12.77
C GLN A 140 4.37 8.41 -11.96
N LEU A 141 3.87 9.21 -11.03
CA LEU A 141 2.61 8.90 -10.40
C LEU A 141 1.52 8.71 -11.46
N PRO A 142 0.50 7.92 -11.15
CA PRO A 142 -0.64 7.79 -12.03
C PRO A 142 -1.28 9.15 -12.22
N LYS A 143 -0.70 9.89 -13.14
CA LYS A 143 -1.37 11.00 -13.81
C LYS A 143 -2.01 10.41 -15.02
N GLN A 144 -3.16 10.89 -15.28
CA GLN A 144 -3.92 10.55 -16.47
C GLN A 144 -3.08 10.71 -17.73
N GLY A 145 -3.34 9.89 -18.71
CA GLY A 145 -2.84 10.10 -20.05
C GLY A 145 -1.45 9.58 -20.35
N ILE A 146 -1.02 8.56 -19.63
CA ILE A 146 0.20 7.85 -19.99
C ILE A 146 -0.12 6.81 -21.06
N GLY A 147 -0.19 7.24 -22.31
CA GLY A 147 -0.41 6.37 -23.46
C GLY A 147 -1.84 5.85 -23.62
N GLU A 148 -2.08 5.15 -24.70
CA GLU A 148 -3.41 4.63 -25.06
C GLU A 148 -3.53 3.11 -24.86
N TRP A 149 -2.49 2.49 -24.43
CA TRP A 149 -2.39 1.04 -24.37
C TRP A 149 -3.48 0.37 -23.51
N CYS A 150 -3.87 0.99 -22.40
CA CYS A 150 -4.94 0.50 -21.53
C CYS A 150 -6.11 1.48 -21.44
N HIS A 151 -6.20 2.40 -22.39
CA HIS A 151 -7.20 3.46 -22.44
C HIS A 151 -7.27 4.28 -21.14
N PRO A 152 -6.13 4.76 -20.60
CA PRO A 152 -6.16 5.56 -19.39
C PRO A 152 -6.85 6.90 -19.67
N LEU A 153 -7.47 7.45 -18.65
CA LEU A 153 -8.03 8.79 -18.73
C LEU A 153 -6.95 9.84 -18.85
N LYS A 154 -7.22 10.86 -19.65
CA LYS A 154 -6.35 12.03 -19.80
C LYS A 154 -6.65 13.13 -18.79
N THR A 155 -7.87 13.15 -18.25
CA THR A 155 -8.30 14.11 -17.22
C THR A 155 -9.36 13.46 -16.33
N ALA A 156 -9.13 13.46 -15.03
CA ALA A 156 -10.14 13.01 -14.06
C ALA A 156 -10.41 14.15 -13.06
N GLY A 157 -11.65 14.57 -12.98
CA GLY A 157 -12.14 15.41 -11.89
C GLY A 157 -12.75 14.49 -10.83
N ILE A 158 -12.17 14.45 -9.63
CA ILE A 158 -12.78 13.74 -8.52
C ILE A 158 -13.76 14.67 -7.82
N ASP A 159 -14.99 14.19 -7.64
CA ASP A 159 -16.11 14.93 -7.06
C ASP A 159 -16.79 14.05 -6.01
N ASP A 160 -16.70 14.43 -4.75
CA ASP A 160 -17.24 13.71 -3.62
C ASP A 160 -18.51 14.36 -3.02
N THR A 161 -19.14 15.25 -3.76
CA THR A 161 -20.31 16.00 -3.30
C THR A 161 -21.48 15.10 -2.92
N GLY A 162 -21.74 14.04 -3.67
CA GLY A 162 -22.80 13.09 -3.37
C GLY A 162 -22.51 12.24 -2.14
N LEU A 163 -21.28 11.80 -1.99
CA LEU A 163 -20.84 11.10 -0.78
C LEU A 163 -21.05 12.00 0.44
N ARG A 164 -20.56 13.24 0.42
CA ARG A 164 -20.71 14.19 1.52
C ARG A 164 -22.16 14.52 1.81
N ALA A 165 -22.97 14.67 0.78
CA ALA A 165 -24.41 14.90 0.92
C ALA A 165 -25.17 13.71 1.52
N ALA A 166 -24.65 12.49 1.37
CA ALA A 166 -25.23 11.27 1.96
C ALA A 166 -24.87 11.07 3.43
N VAL A 167 -23.83 11.76 3.94
CA VAL A 167 -23.41 11.66 5.35
C VAL A 167 -24.47 12.28 6.27
N ARG A 168 -24.88 11.55 7.31
CA ARG A 168 -25.77 12.01 8.37
C ARG A 168 -25.07 11.81 9.71
N GLU A 169 -24.97 12.87 10.50
CA GLU A 169 -24.33 12.83 11.82
C GLU A 169 -22.90 12.22 11.81
N GLY A 170 -22.16 12.46 10.72
CA GLY A 170 -20.80 11.92 10.54
C GLY A 170 -20.75 10.45 10.11
N VAL A 171 -21.88 9.86 9.72
CA VAL A 171 -21.96 8.47 9.25
C VAL A 171 -22.55 8.42 7.84
N LEU A 172 -21.92 7.65 6.98
CA LEU A 172 -22.42 7.23 5.68
C LEU A 172 -23.03 5.85 5.81
N GLU A 173 -24.34 5.72 5.62
CA GLU A 173 -25.01 4.43 5.56
C GLU A 173 -25.01 3.90 4.12
N THR A 174 -24.57 2.68 3.92
CA THR A 174 -24.61 2.03 2.61
C THR A 174 -25.87 1.17 2.46
N LYS A 175 -26.28 0.91 1.21
CA LYS A 175 -27.43 0.01 0.94
C LYS A 175 -27.21 -1.45 1.41
N LEU A 176 -25.98 -1.80 1.78
CA LEU A 176 -25.62 -3.10 2.34
C LEU A 176 -25.72 -3.13 3.88
N GLY A 177 -26.13 -2.05 4.52
CA GLY A 177 -26.20 -1.95 5.98
C GLY A 177 -24.82 -1.78 6.64
N ILE A 178 -23.79 -1.40 5.88
CA ILE A 178 -22.45 -1.16 6.40
C ILE A 178 -22.30 0.35 6.61
N PRO A 179 -22.26 0.84 7.87
CA PRO A 179 -22.06 2.24 8.17
C PRO A 179 -20.57 2.59 8.13
N PHE A 180 -20.20 3.76 7.60
CA PHE A 180 -18.84 4.29 7.67
C PHE A 180 -18.84 5.64 8.36
N ARG A 181 -17.94 5.82 9.34
CA ARG A 181 -17.72 7.15 9.93
C ARG A 181 -16.82 7.96 8.99
N THR A 182 -17.39 8.96 8.34
CA THR A 182 -16.72 9.87 7.44
C THR A 182 -17.28 11.28 7.58
N PRO A 183 -16.44 12.34 7.52
CA PRO A 183 -16.92 13.71 7.71
C PRO A 183 -17.64 14.24 6.45
N ALA A 184 -18.69 15.04 6.67
CA ALA A 184 -19.35 15.77 5.60
C ALA A 184 -18.52 16.95 5.06
N ALA A 185 -17.49 17.39 5.77
CA ALA A 185 -16.58 18.47 5.38
C ALA A 185 -15.18 18.24 5.93
N GLY A 186 -14.18 18.84 5.29
CA GLY A 186 -12.77 18.66 5.65
C GLY A 186 -12.15 17.37 5.10
N HIS A 187 -11.03 16.98 5.64
CA HIS A 187 -10.32 15.77 5.22
C HIS A 187 -11.17 14.52 5.44
N ASN A 188 -11.24 13.66 4.44
CA ASN A 188 -12.08 12.46 4.45
C ASN A 188 -11.36 11.20 3.91
N ILE A 189 -10.05 11.28 3.75
CA ILE A 189 -9.23 10.15 3.35
C ILE A 189 -7.86 10.21 4.01
N ALA A 190 -7.30 9.05 4.30
CA ALA A 190 -5.94 8.89 4.76
C ALA A 190 -5.12 8.22 3.64
N PHE A 191 -4.34 9.02 2.93
CA PHE A 191 -3.49 8.56 1.84
C PHE A 191 -2.13 8.05 2.32
N THR A 192 -1.64 7.02 1.63
CA THR A 192 -0.26 6.54 1.66
C THR A 192 0.31 6.52 0.25
N SER A 193 1.60 6.75 0.12
CA SER A 193 2.34 6.59 -1.13
C SER A 193 3.84 6.49 -0.85
N LEU A 194 4.62 6.10 -1.87
CA LEU A 194 6.08 6.19 -1.81
C LEU A 194 6.61 7.57 -2.25
N TRP A 195 5.73 8.55 -2.41
CA TRP A 195 6.05 9.94 -2.68
C TRP A 195 6.00 10.77 -1.40
N ASP A 196 6.75 11.86 -1.33
CA ASP A 196 6.94 12.63 -0.10
C ASP A 196 5.69 13.37 0.40
N ASN A 197 4.65 13.48 -0.45
CA ASN A 197 3.39 14.12 -0.07
C ASN A 197 2.66 13.39 1.06
N TYR A 198 2.79 12.06 1.12
CA TYR A 198 2.08 11.20 2.05
C TYR A 198 3.04 10.22 2.73
N PRO A 199 2.73 9.71 3.92
CA PRO A 199 3.50 8.62 4.52
C PRO A 199 3.44 7.36 3.65
N ASP A 200 4.45 6.50 3.71
CA ASP A 200 4.43 5.18 3.06
C ASP A 200 3.51 4.19 3.77
N SER A 201 3.24 4.43 5.04
CA SER A 201 2.35 3.60 5.85
C SER A 201 1.60 4.41 6.90
N LEU A 202 0.42 3.89 7.26
CA LEU A 202 -0.45 4.44 8.30
C LEU A 202 -0.82 3.36 9.32
N GLN A 203 -0.94 3.76 10.57
CA GLN A 203 -1.45 2.89 11.64
C GLN A 203 -2.75 3.45 12.20
N ILE A 204 -3.77 2.61 12.26
CA ILE A 204 -5.10 2.95 12.77
C ILE A 204 -5.38 2.04 13.96
N PRO A 205 -5.52 2.60 15.18
CA PRO A 205 -5.85 1.80 16.35
C PRO A 205 -7.20 1.10 16.17
N LEU A 206 -7.24 -0.19 16.52
CA LEU A 206 -8.45 -0.98 16.59
C LEU A 206 -8.60 -1.55 17.99
N ALA A 207 -9.82 -1.90 18.37
CA ALA A 207 -10.11 -2.51 19.66
C ALA A 207 -11.27 -3.50 19.58
N GLY A 208 -11.38 -4.33 20.59
CA GLY A 208 -12.44 -5.33 20.68
C GLY A 208 -12.16 -6.57 19.85
N LYS A 209 -13.23 -7.21 19.38
CA LYS A 209 -13.19 -8.40 18.51
C LYS A 209 -14.11 -8.17 17.33
N ALA A 210 -13.73 -8.69 16.19
CA ALA A 210 -14.56 -8.65 14.99
C ALA A 210 -14.35 -9.92 14.16
N SER A 211 -15.39 -10.31 13.44
CA SER A 211 -15.31 -11.41 12.46
C SER A 211 -14.90 -10.91 11.07
N ARG A 212 -15.11 -9.60 10.80
CA ARG A 212 -14.81 -8.96 9.52
C ARG A 212 -14.48 -7.48 9.71
N ALA A 213 -13.67 -6.96 8.80
CA ALA A 213 -13.52 -5.53 8.56
C ALA A 213 -14.03 -5.19 7.15
N TYR A 214 -14.85 -4.16 7.06
CA TYR A 214 -15.24 -3.53 5.80
C TYR A 214 -14.40 -2.27 5.64
N LEU A 215 -13.83 -2.09 4.45
CA LEU A 215 -12.88 -1.02 4.15
C LEU A 215 -13.40 -0.23 2.96
N LEU A 216 -13.69 1.04 3.16
CA LEU A 216 -14.00 1.96 2.06
C LEU A 216 -12.71 2.63 1.64
N MET A 217 -12.26 2.37 0.42
CA MET A 217 -10.95 2.78 -0.04
C MET A 217 -11.02 3.49 -1.39
N ALA A 218 -10.10 4.41 -1.61
CA ALA A 218 -9.97 5.11 -2.89
C ALA A 218 -8.51 5.47 -3.12
N GLY A 219 -8.10 5.45 -4.37
CA GLY A 219 -6.75 5.81 -4.75
C GLY A 219 -6.55 5.59 -6.24
N SER A 220 -5.33 5.72 -6.70
CA SER A 220 -5.02 5.49 -8.10
C SER A 220 -3.70 4.74 -8.24
N THR A 221 -3.58 4.02 -9.33
CA THR A 221 -2.39 3.23 -9.63
C THR A 221 -2.09 3.33 -11.13
N ASN A 222 -0.81 3.37 -11.46
CA ASN A 222 -0.42 3.22 -12.85
C ASN A 222 -0.88 1.85 -13.36
N HIS A 223 -1.49 1.83 -14.53
CA HIS A 223 -1.95 0.60 -15.17
C HIS A 223 -0.83 -0.44 -15.39
N MET A 224 0.43 0.00 -15.46
CA MET A 224 1.59 -0.92 -15.54
C MET A 224 1.84 -1.69 -14.23
N GLN A 225 1.20 -1.29 -13.14
CA GLN A 225 1.29 -1.96 -11.84
C GLN A 225 0.21 -3.04 -11.68
N CYS A 226 -0.10 -3.77 -12.78
CA CYS A 226 -1.09 -4.85 -12.78
C CYS A 226 -0.52 -6.15 -12.22
N HIS A 227 -1.41 -6.95 -11.58
CA HIS A 227 -1.13 -8.29 -11.06
C HIS A 227 0.08 -8.37 -10.12
N ILE A 228 0.38 -7.25 -9.47
CA ILE A 228 1.37 -7.17 -8.41
C ILE A 228 0.74 -6.52 -7.18
N GLU A 229 1.31 -6.74 -6.01
CA GLU A 229 0.89 -6.06 -4.79
C GLU A 229 1.21 -4.56 -4.87
N ASN A 230 0.18 -3.74 -4.99
CA ASN A 230 0.32 -2.28 -4.97
C ASN A 230 0.46 -1.75 -3.54
N GLY A 231 -0.17 -2.41 -2.62
CA GLY A 231 -0.13 -2.14 -1.19
C GLY A 231 -0.63 -3.33 -0.40
N VAL A 232 -0.65 -3.18 0.91
CA VAL A 232 -1.11 -4.23 1.80
C VAL A 232 -1.79 -3.65 3.03
N ILE A 233 -2.85 -4.32 3.46
CA ILE A 233 -3.52 -4.05 4.72
C ILE A 233 -3.22 -5.21 5.67
N ARG A 234 -2.77 -4.89 6.89
CA ARG A 234 -2.56 -5.87 7.96
C ARG A 234 -3.37 -5.48 9.17
N VAL A 235 -4.18 -6.42 9.67
CA VAL A 235 -4.88 -6.27 10.94
C VAL A 235 -4.17 -7.09 11.98
N TYR A 236 -3.55 -6.40 12.93
CA TYR A 236 -2.81 -7.01 14.03
C TYR A 236 -3.72 -7.27 15.22
N TYR A 237 -3.47 -8.36 15.90
CA TYR A 237 -4.10 -8.75 17.15
C TYR A 237 -3.20 -8.45 18.35
N GLU A 238 -3.79 -8.41 19.56
CA GLU A 238 -3.02 -8.19 20.80
C GLU A 238 -1.96 -9.28 21.06
N ASP A 239 -2.15 -10.48 20.51
CA ASP A 239 -1.19 -11.59 20.61
C ASP A 239 -0.02 -11.50 19.59
N GLY A 240 0.05 -10.39 18.82
CA GLY A 240 1.10 -10.15 17.83
C GLY A 240 0.89 -10.84 16.48
N THR A 241 -0.12 -11.69 16.33
CA THR A 241 -0.48 -12.25 15.01
C THR A 241 -1.18 -11.24 14.15
N CYS A 242 -1.29 -11.49 12.85
CA CYS A 242 -2.07 -10.63 11.96
C CYS A 242 -2.78 -11.41 10.85
N ASP A 243 -3.84 -10.81 10.32
CA ASP A 243 -4.43 -11.13 9.03
C ASP A 243 -3.96 -10.11 8.00
N THR A 244 -3.83 -10.52 6.74
CA THR A 244 -3.26 -9.70 5.66
C THR A 244 -4.16 -9.72 4.44
N LEU A 245 -4.39 -8.53 3.86
CA LEU A 245 -5.10 -8.33 2.61
C LEU A 245 -4.18 -7.58 1.64
N PRO A 246 -3.60 -8.26 0.63
CA PRO A 246 -2.87 -7.59 -0.44
C PRO A 246 -3.84 -6.81 -1.33
N LEU A 247 -3.41 -5.65 -1.80
CA LEU A 247 -4.12 -4.81 -2.76
C LEU A 247 -3.49 -5.01 -4.13
N VAL A 248 -4.21 -5.66 -5.02
CA VAL A 248 -3.74 -6.06 -6.35
C VAL A 248 -4.63 -5.46 -7.43
N ASN A 249 -4.05 -4.64 -8.28
CA ASN A 249 -4.72 -4.11 -9.45
C ASN A 249 -4.74 -5.14 -10.59
N PRO A 250 -5.87 -5.40 -11.28
CA PRO A 250 -7.21 -4.84 -11.08
C PRO A 250 -8.12 -5.69 -10.18
N ASP A 251 -7.62 -6.73 -9.53
CA ASP A 251 -8.43 -7.74 -8.85
C ASP A 251 -9.27 -7.15 -7.71
N ASN A 252 -8.63 -6.47 -6.76
CA ASN A 252 -9.31 -5.83 -5.64
C ASN A 252 -8.92 -4.38 -5.41
N TRP A 253 -8.01 -3.84 -6.23
CA TRP A 253 -7.54 -2.46 -6.14
C TRP A 253 -7.72 -1.73 -7.48
N PRO A 254 -8.96 -1.35 -7.84
CA PRO A 254 -9.21 -0.56 -9.05
C PRO A 254 -8.90 0.91 -8.82
N PRO A 255 -8.46 1.66 -9.86
CA PRO A 255 -8.27 3.09 -9.76
C PRO A 255 -9.58 3.84 -9.53
N ILE A 256 -9.50 4.97 -8.81
CA ILE A 256 -10.65 5.81 -8.47
C ILE A 256 -11.36 6.38 -9.71
N GLU A 257 -10.58 6.72 -10.73
CA GLU A 257 -11.02 7.51 -11.89
C GLU A 257 -11.66 6.69 -13.01
N GLN A 258 -11.41 5.37 -13.04
CA GLN A 258 -11.85 4.57 -14.20
C GLN A 258 -12.09 3.11 -13.85
N ILE A 259 -12.70 2.39 -14.79
CA ILE A 259 -12.69 0.93 -14.88
C ILE A 259 -11.82 0.56 -16.06
N PHE A 260 -10.87 -0.36 -15.88
CA PHE A 260 -10.07 -0.83 -17.00
C PHE A 260 -10.90 -1.63 -18.00
N PHE A 261 -10.55 -1.47 -19.25
CA PHE A 261 -11.05 -2.33 -20.31
C PHE A 261 -10.43 -3.72 -20.12
N GLU A 262 -11.28 -4.73 -19.96
CA GLU A 262 -10.80 -6.11 -19.82
C GLU A 262 -10.43 -6.64 -21.21
N ASP A 263 -9.13 -6.81 -21.44
CA ASP A 263 -8.58 -7.25 -22.72
C ASP A 263 -8.35 -8.77 -22.79
N GLY A 264 -8.67 -9.48 -21.71
CA GLY A 264 -8.42 -10.92 -21.58
C GLY A 264 -6.95 -11.28 -21.31
N GLN A 265 -6.09 -10.29 -21.06
CA GLN A 265 -4.66 -10.44 -20.83
C GLN A 265 -4.21 -9.69 -19.57
N ALA A 266 -3.54 -8.53 -19.74
CA ALA A 266 -2.96 -7.78 -18.63
C ALA A 266 -3.99 -7.22 -17.66
N PHE A 267 -5.17 -6.83 -18.16
CA PHE A 267 -6.24 -6.27 -17.33
C PHE A 267 -7.36 -7.28 -17.02
N ASN A 268 -7.09 -8.57 -17.26
CA ASN A 268 -8.03 -9.59 -16.89
C ASN A 268 -8.16 -9.70 -15.38
N ARG A 269 -9.37 -9.52 -14.88
CA ARG A 269 -9.64 -9.60 -13.44
C ARG A 269 -9.89 -11.06 -13.06
N HIS A 270 -9.18 -11.51 -12.03
CA HIS A 270 -9.30 -12.87 -11.50
C HIS A 270 -10.24 -12.98 -10.30
N ALA A 271 -10.86 -11.88 -9.91
CA ALA A 271 -11.76 -11.77 -8.77
C ALA A 271 -13.19 -11.40 -9.20
N PRO A 272 -14.21 -11.67 -8.37
CA PRO A 272 -15.57 -11.20 -8.61
C PRO A 272 -15.66 -9.68 -8.72
N SER A 273 -16.76 -9.18 -9.30
CA SER A 273 -17.03 -7.74 -9.38
C SER A 273 -17.09 -7.11 -8.00
N LEU A 274 -16.35 -6.03 -7.82
CA LEU A 274 -16.27 -5.31 -6.56
C LEU A 274 -17.45 -4.35 -6.40
N TYR A 275 -17.89 -4.17 -5.17
CA TYR A 275 -18.75 -3.03 -4.85
C TYR A 275 -17.96 -1.74 -4.95
N ARG A 276 -18.51 -0.77 -5.68
CA ARG A 276 -17.94 0.56 -5.81
C ARG A 276 -18.95 1.61 -5.40
N LEU A 277 -18.49 2.60 -4.64
CA LEU A 277 -19.25 3.75 -4.22
C LEU A 277 -18.92 4.93 -5.14
N ARG A 278 -19.87 5.37 -5.96
CA ARG A 278 -19.72 6.57 -6.79
C ARG A 278 -19.65 7.80 -5.89
N LEU A 279 -18.56 8.53 -5.94
CA LEU A 279 -18.35 9.66 -5.02
C LEU A 279 -19.32 10.81 -5.32
N LYS A 280 -19.58 11.08 -6.59
CA LYS A 280 -20.44 12.16 -7.05
C LYS A 280 -21.93 11.94 -6.74
N THR A 281 -22.38 10.71 -6.60
CA THR A 281 -23.80 10.38 -6.34
C THR A 281 -24.04 9.76 -4.97
N GLY A 282 -23.03 9.17 -4.34
CA GLY A 282 -23.18 8.39 -3.10
C GLY A 282 -23.76 6.99 -3.30
N GLU A 283 -23.92 6.53 -4.54
CA GLU A 283 -24.50 5.23 -4.87
C GLU A 283 -23.46 4.11 -4.85
N LEU A 284 -23.81 3.00 -4.21
CA LEU A 284 -23.01 1.79 -4.14
C LEU A 284 -23.53 0.73 -5.12
N SER A 285 -22.68 0.13 -5.94
CA SER A 285 -23.04 -0.96 -6.86
C SER A 285 -21.87 -1.92 -7.08
N ASN A 286 -22.17 -3.19 -7.36
CA ASN A 286 -21.23 -4.20 -7.85
C ASN A 286 -21.41 -4.52 -9.34
N ASN A 287 -22.38 -3.90 -10.00
CA ASN A 287 -22.63 -3.98 -11.44
C ASN A 287 -22.24 -2.68 -12.16
N PHE A 288 -21.17 -2.10 -11.73
CA PHE A 288 -20.75 -0.76 -12.05
C PHE A 288 -20.49 -0.53 -13.55
N GLY A 289 -19.92 -1.53 -14.21
CA GLY A 289 -19.62 -1.46 -15.64
C GLY A 289 -20.87 -1.37 -16.52
N GLU A 290 -21.90 -2.14 -16.19
CA GLU A 290 -23.18 -2.14 -16.93
C GLU A 290 -23.99 -0.86 -16.61
N GLU A 291 -24.07 -0.48 -15.35
CA GLU A 291 -24.84 0.69 -14.92
C GLU A 291 -24.32 2.01 -15.55
N LEU A 292 -23.02 2.13 -15.78
CA LEU A 292 -22.45 3.30 -16.44
C LEU A 292 -22.59 3.28 -17.94
N GLY A 293 -22.93 2.14 -18.56
CA GLY A 293 -23.24 2.04 -19.98
C GLY A 293 -22.11 2.51 -20.87
N PHE A 294 -20.88 2.10 -20.62
CA PHE A 294 -19.72 2.53 -21.39
C PHE A 294 -19.86 2.24 -22.88
N THR A 295 -19.63 3.25 -23.71
CA THR A 295 -19.54 3.12 -25.15
C THR A 295 -18.08 3.23 -25.58
N GLY A 296 -17.64 2.28 -26.39
CA GLY A 296 -16.24 2.23 -26.84
C GLY A 296 -15.27 1.82 -25.72
N VAL A 297 -14.05 2.33 -25.79
CA VAL A 297 -12.93 1.95 -24.92
C VAL A 297 -12.75 2.86 -23.69
N SER A 298 -13.35 4.03 -23.69
CA SER A 298 -13.31 4.92 -22.52
C SER A 298 -14.12 4.34 -21.38
N ARG A 299 -13.52 4.28 -20.22
CA ARG A 299 -14.09 3.68 -18.99
C ARG A 299 -14.06 4.64 -17.82
N GLU A 300 -14.21 5.93 -18.12
CA GLU A 300 -14.21 6.99 -17.10
C GLU A 300 -15.36 6.82 -16.13
N VAL A 301 -15.05 7.02 -14.85
CA VAL A 301 -16.05 7.12 -13.79
C VAL A 301 -16.20 8.58 -13.41
N ASP A 302 -17.26 9.21 -13.88
CA ASP A 302 -17.55 10.62 -13.60
C ASP A 302 -17.58 10.88 -12.09
N GLY A 303 -16.70 11.77 -11.63
CA GLY A 303 -16.49 12.09 -10.23
C GLY A 303 -15.72 11.04 -9.43
N GLY A 304 -15.38 9.92 -10.03
CA GLY A 304 -14.65 8.84 -9.39
C GLY A 304 -15.51 7.92 -8.52
N ALA A 305 -14.93 6.77 -8.15
CA ALA A 305 -15.58 5.83 -7.24
C ALA A 305 -14.57 5.16 -6.29
N ALA A 306 -14.95 5.11 -5.01
CA ALA A 306 -14.28 4.30 -4.01
C ALA A 306 -14.60 2.81 -4.21
N VAL A 307 -13.77 1.94 -3.67
CA VAL A 307 -14.00 0.48 -3.61
C VAL A 307 -14.33 0.08 -2.19
N LEU A 308 -15.28 -0.84 -2.06
CA LEU A 308 -15.64 -1.46 -0.80
C LEU A 308 -15.01 -2.86 -0.75
N LEU A 309 -14.13 -3.07 0.20
CA LEU A 309 -13.47 -4.36 0.42
C LEU A 309 -13.97 -4.99 1.71
N GLU A 310 -14.02 -6.31 1.72
CA GLU A 310 -14.29 -7.14 2.87
C GLU A 310 -13.04 -7.93 3.25
N MET A 311 -12.66 -7.85 4.51
CA MET A 311 -11.52 -8.59 5.06
C MET A 311 -12.00 -9.48 6.21
N PRO A 312 -12.04 -10.81 6.04
CA PRO A 312 -12.32 -11.74 7.12
C PRO A 312 -11.27 -11.66 8.21
N LEU A 313 -11.70 -11.70 9.46
CA LEU A 313 -10.87 -11.59 10.66
C LEU A 313 -11.06 -12.79 11.60
N ASN A 314 -10.10 -13.01 12.48
CA ASN A 314 -10.24 -14.00 13.53
C ASN A 314 -11.09 -13.47 14.70
N ALA A 315 -12.38 -13.82 14.73
CA ALA A 315 -13.33 -13.36 15.75
C ALA A 315 -12.98 -13.78 17.20
N LYS A 316 -12.06 -14.73 17.39
CA LYS A 316 -11.64 -15.16 18.72
C LYS A 316 -10.57 -14.26 19.34
N LYS A 317 -9.84 -13.51 18.51
CA LYS A 317 -8.71 -12.68 18.92
C LYS A 317 -9.14 -11.23 19.12
N LYS A 318 -8.46 -10.54 20.03
CA LYS A 318 -8.64 -9.11 20.21
C LYS A 318 -7.79 -8.32 19.23
N LEU A 319 -8.43 -7.34 18.60
CA LEU A 319 -7.78 -6.42 17.67
C LEU A 319 -6.86 -5.44 18.39
N SER A 320 -5.78 -5.05 17.73
CA SER A 320 -4.83 -4.05 18.21
C SER A 320 -4.78 -2.84 17.26
N ARG A 321 -4.49 -3.07 15.99
CA ARG A 321 -4.38 -2.01 14.99
C ARG A 321 -4.53 -2.54 13.58
N LEU A 322 -4.88 -1.66 12.66
CA LEU A 322 -4.74 -1.85 11.22
C LEU A 322 -3.54 -1.06 10.73
N VAL A 323 -2.76 -1.65 9.84
CA VAL A 323 -1.67 -0.99 9.12
C VAL A 323 -1.99 -1.03 7.64
N LEU A 324 -2.01 0.13 7.00
CA LEU A 324 -2.03 0.29 5.56
C LEU A 324 -0.63 0.69 5.11
N GLU A 325 -0.08 -0.02 4.12
CA GLU A 325 1.26 0.22 3.59
C GLU A 325 1.24 0.20 2.07
N THR A 326 1.84 1.21 1.44
CA THR A 326 2.06 1.27 -0.01
C THR A 326 3.35 0.52 -0.36
N LEU A 327 3.29 -0.35 -1.37
CA LEU A 327 4.42 -1.19 -1.77
C LEU A 327 4.98 -0.83 -3.14
N SER A 328 4.15 -0.29 -4.03
CA SER A 328 4.54 0.07 -5.40
C SER A 328 4.73 1.58 -5.57
N ASN A 329 5.61 1.97 -6.49
CA ASN A 329 6.05 3.36 -6.65
C ASN A 329 4.95 4.29 -7.17
N GLU A 330 4.20 3.86 -8.18
CA GLU A 330 3.24 4.71 -8.89
C GLU A 330 1.82 4.50 -8.39
N VAL A 331 1.69 4.51 -7.09
CA VAL A 331 0.44 4.22 -6.40
C VAL A 331 0.20 5.23 -5.30
N VAL A 332 -1.02 5.70 -5.22
CA VAL A 332 -1.55 6.45 -4.07
C VAL A 332 -2.73 5.65 -3.53
N ILE A 333 -2.60 5.15 -2.32
CA ILE A 333 -3.62 4.32 -1.67
C ILE A 333 -4.24 5.11 -0.53
N GLY A 334 -5.57 5.16 -0.50
CA GLY A 334 -6.29 5.85 0.55
C GLY A 334 -7.39 5.01 1.18
N ILE A 335 -7.58 5.23 2.47
CA ILE A 335 -8.67 4.65 3.24
C ILE A 335 -9.60 5.76 3.75
N MET A 336 -10.89 5.64 3.42
CA MET A 336 -11.94 6.61 3.73
C MET A 336 -12.81 6.18 4.92
N GLY A 337 -12.80 4.89 5.24
CA GLY A 337 -13.57 4.38 6.37
C GLY A 337 -13.29 2.91 6.65
N ILE A 338 -13.46 2.55 7.90
CA ILE A 338 -13.36 1.17 8.41
C ILE A 338 -14.60 0.90 9.23
N THR A 339 -15.17 -0.29 9.04
CA THR A 339 -16.26 -0.78 9.87
C THR A 339 -15.98 -2.21 10.29
N LEU A 340 -16.07 -2.46 11.57
CA LEU A 340 -15.86 -3.78 12.18
C LEU A 340 -17.23 -4.45 12.40
N GLN A 341 -17.36 -5.69 11.94
CA GLN A 341 -18.52 -6.54 12.21
C GLN A 341 -18.18 -7.55 13.31
N GLN A 342 -19.02 -7.60 14.33
CA GLN A 342 -18.95 -8.58 15.42
C GLN A 342 -19.54 -9.94 15.03
#